data_981f688d5252e74ed15eaa3fce3810a2
#
_entry.id   981f688d5252e74ed15eaa3fce3810a2
#
_cell.length_a   1.000
_cell.length_b   1.000
_cell.length_c   1.000
_cell.angle_alpha   90.00
_cell.angle_beta   90.00
_cell.angle_gamma   90.00
#
_symmetry.space_group_name_H-M   'P 1'
#
loop_
_entity.id
_entity.type
_entity.pdbx_description
1 polymer ?
#
loop_
_entity_poly.entity_id
_entity_poly.type
_entity_poly.pdbx_seq_one_letter_code
_entity_poly.pdbx_strand_id
1 'polypeptide(L)'
;MEFALLPVDLETGERIEFTPSNIKQLGNDELANLTSDLKVMEKLKKEAEKEIKKRLDAGQKFTRLSYDDKPGYTRVLVLDAEAKKSLIKNYGLESVEPLSIAKLEKKYGEGIYEKLQPFIVKKPRAKSIKWDA
;
A
#
# COMPACT_ATOMS: atom_id res chain seq x y z
N MET A 1 -24.04 -1.38 21.10
CA MET A 1 -24.47 -2.05 19.86
C MET A 1 -23.49 -3.18 19.53
N GLU A 2 -23.99 -4.37 19.44
CA GLU A 2 -23.20 -5.51 18.98
C GLU A 2 -23.59 -5.82 17.54
N PHE A 3 -22.61 -6.07 16.71
CA PHE A 3 -22.84 -6.47 15.33
C PHE A 3 -21.71 -7.38 14.84
N ALA A 4 -22.00 -8.19 13.83
CA ALA A 4 -21.03 -9.02 13.15
C ALA A 4 -21.17 -8.83 11.64
N LEU A 5 -20.03 -8.62 10.99
CA LEU A 5 -19.95 -8.53 9.52
C LEU A 5 -19.59 -9.89 8.96
N LEU A 6 -20.62 -10.65 8.57
CA LEU A 6 -20.46 -12.00 8.09
C LEU A 6 -21.11 -12.12 6.72
N PRO A 7 -20.41 -12.71 5.74
CA PRO A 7 -21.02 -13.00 4.45
C PRO A 7 -22.14 -14.03 4.61
N VAL A 8 -23.23 -13.81 3.89
CA VAL A 8 -24.43 -14.66 3.93
C VAL A 8 -24.84 -14.95 2.50
N ASP A 9 -25.25 -16.20 2.27
CA ASP A 9 -25.89 -16.56 1.02
C ASP A 9 -27.28 -15.90 0.95
N LEU A 10 -27.50 -15.08 -0.05
CA LEU A 10 -28.75 -14.32 -0.19
C LEU A 10 -29.95 -15.19 -0.55
N GLU A 11 -29.74 -16.38 -1.09
CA GLU A 11 -30.82 -17.32 -1.43
C GLU A 11 -31.24 -18.15 -0.23
N THR A 12 -30.28 -18.64 0.56
CA THR A 12 -30.54 -19.55 1.68
C THR A 12 -30.51 -18.86 3.04
N GLY A 13 -29.90 -17.70 3.14
CA GLY A 13 -29.67 -17.01 4.42
C GLY A 13 -28.59 -17.66 5.26
N GLU A 14 -27.91 -18.67 4.75
CA GLU A 14 -26.84 -19.36 5.45
C GLU A 14 -25.54 -18.55 5.47
N ARG A 15 -24.80 -18.73 6.56
CA ARG A 15 -23.48 -18.13 6.76
C ARG A 15 -22.46 -18.77 5.82
N ILE A 16 -21.70 -17.94 5.13
CA ILE A 16 -20.62 -18.39 4.26
C ILE A 16 -19.28 -18.09 4.93
N GLU A 17 -18.42 -19.09 4.98
CA GLU A 17 -17.03 -18.92 5.38
C GLU A 17 -16.15 -18.89 4.12
N PHE A 18 -15.51 -17.73 3.87
CA PHE A 18 -14.58 -17.61 2.76
C PHE A 18 -13.17 -17.99 3.19
N THR A 19 -12.58 -18.91 2.45
CA THR A 19 -11.17 -19.31 2.59
C THR A 19 -10.48 -19.16 1.24
N PRO A 20 -9.13 -19.09 1.19
CA PRO A 20 -8.43 -19.07 -0.08
C PRO A 20 -8.77 -20.25 -1.00
N SER A 21 -9.17 -21.37 -0.43
CA SER A 21 -9.55 -22.56 -1.20
C SER A 21 -10.91 -22.43 -1.85
N ASN A 22 -11.93 -21.95 -1.12
CA ASN A 22 -13.28 -21.88 -1.66
C ASN A 22 -13.52 -20.66 -2.56
N ILE A 23 -12.71 -19.62 -2.46
CA ILE A 23 -12.75 -18.50 -3.41
C ILE A 23 -12.57 -18.96 -4.84
N LYS A 24 -11.74 -19.95 -5.07
CA LYS A 24 -11.50 -20.53 -6.42
C LYS A 24 -12.72 -21.21 -7.02
N GLN A 25 -13.70 -21.57 -6.21
CA GLN A 25 -14.94 -22.23 -6.61
C GLN A 25 -16.05 -21.26 -7.00
N LEU A 26 -15.87 -19.96 -6.75
CA LEU A 26 -16.84 -18.95 -7.11
C LEU A 26 -16.92 -18.76 -8.63
N GLY A 27 -18.13 -18.49 -9.12
CA GLY A 27 -18.32 -18.07 -10.50
C GLY A 27 -17.71 -16.69 -10.77
N ASN A 28 -17.57 -16.32 -12.03
CA ASN A 28 -16.92 -15.06 -12.42
C ASN A 28 -17.63 -13.83 -11.84
N ASP A 29 -18.95 -13.79 -11.93
CA ASP A 29 -19.74 -12.66 -11.42
C ASP A 29 -19.72 -12.61 -9.88
N GLU A 30 -19.81 -13.76 -9.24
CA GLU A 30 -19.70 -13.88 -7.78
C GLU A 30 -18.34 -13.38 -7.28
N LEU A 31 -17.26 -13.75 -7.97
CA LEU A 31 -15.90 -13.33 -7.64
C LEU A 31 -15.73 -11.82 -7.83
N ALA A 32 -16.28 -11.26 -8.91
CA ALA A 32 -16.26 -9.81 -9.14
C ALA A 32 -17.05 -9.06 -8.06
N ASN A 33 -18.23 -9.53 -7.71
CA ASN A 33 -19.05 -8.95 -6.65
C ASN A 33 -18.37 -9.00 -5.29
N LEU A 34 -17.78 -10.13 -4.93
CA LEU A 34 -17.00 -10.27 -3.70
C LEU A 34 -15.86 -9.25 -3.65
N THR A 35 -15.10 -9.12 -4.74
CA THR A 35 -13.98 -8.18 -4.80
C THR A 35 -14.44 -6.73 -4.66
N SER A 36 -15.57 -6.38 -5.27
CA SER A 36 -16.19 -5.06 -5.14
C SER A 36 -16.60 -4.77 -3.69
N ASP A 37 -17.24 -5.72 -3.03
CA ASP A 37 -17.66 -5.60 -1.63
C ASP A 37 -16.47 -5.47 -0.69
N LEU A 38 -15.41 -6.24 -0.92
CA LEU A 38 -14.18 -6.17 -0.13
C LEU A 38 -13.46 -4.82 -0.27
N LYS A 39 -13.54 -4.15 -1.42
CA LYS A 39 -13.02 -2.79 -1.57
C LYS A 39 -13.70 -1.79 -0.65
N VAL A 40 -15.02 -1.89 -0.51
CA VAL A 40 -15.78 -1.05 0.42
C VAL A 40 -15.37 -1.36 1.85
N MET A 41 -15.27 -2.63 2.20
CA MET A 41 -14.82 -3.07 3.53
C MET A 41 -13.40 -2.60 3.85
N GLU A 42 -12.49 -2.61 2.87
CA GLU A 42 -11.14 -2.10 3.05
C GLU A 42 -11.11 -0.61 3.38
N LYS A 43 -11.92 0.18 2.71
CA LYS A 43 -12.06 1.62 3.02
C LYS A 43 -12.59 1.83 4.44
N LEU A 44 -13.61 1.09 4.82
CA LEU A 44 -14.17 1.15 6.17
C LEU A 44 -13.14 0.74 7.24
N LYS A 45 -12.38 -0.29 6.96
CA LYS A 45 -11.28 -0.74 7.84
C LYS A 45 -10.26 0.38 8.05
N LYS A 46 -9.82 1.04 6.98
CA LYS A 46 -8.86 2.15 7.06
C LYS A 46 -9.39 3.32 7.89
N GLU A 47 -10.65 3.68 7.72
CA GLU A 47 -11.29 4.73 8.52
C GLU A 47 -11.41 4.33 10.01
N ALA A 48 -11.78 3.08 10.27
CA ALA A 48 -11.82 2.55 11.63
C ALA A 48 -10.43 2.57 12.29
N GLU A 49 -9.39 2.19 11.58
CA GLU A 49 -8.00 2.25 12.08
C GLU A 49 -7.55 3.68 12.40
N LYS A 50 -7.91 4.64 11.57
CA LYS A 50 -7.64 6.06 11.84
C LYS A 50 -8.34 6.54 13.11
N GLU A 51 -9.60 6.17 13.28
CA GLU A 51 -10.36 6.53 14.47
C GLU A 51 -9.80 5.86 15.74
N ILE A 52 -9.36 4.60 15.66
CA ILE A 52 -8.68 3.91 16.75
C ILE A 52 -7.42 4.67 17.16
N LYS A 53 -6.57 5.03 16.21
CA LYS A 53 -5.35 5.81 16.48
C LYS A 53 -5.66 7.16 17.10
N LYS A 54 -6.66 7.87 16.60
CA LYS A 54 -7.12 9.14 17.15
C LYS A 54 -7.53 8.99 18.61
N ARG A 55 -8.29 7.95 18.95
CA ARG A 55 -8.74 7.70 20.31
C ARG A 55 -7.58 7.27 21.22
N LEU A 56 -6.67 6.46 20.75
CA LEU A 56 -5.46 6.10 21.49
C LEU A 56 -4.58 7.33 21.77
N ASP A 57 -4.42 8.21 20.80
CA ASP A 57 -3.68 9.47 20.96
C ASP A 57 -4.35 10.41 21.97
N ALA A 58 -5.66 10.35 22.08
CA ALA A 58 -6.43 11.09 23.07
C ALA A 58 -6.42 10.45 24.48
N GLY A 59 -5.71 9.34 24.66
CA GLY A 59 -5.59 8.65 25.95
C GLY A 59 -6.71 7.67 26.27
N GLN A 60 -7.60 7.37 25.32
CA GLN A 60 -8.63 6.35 25.52
C GLN A 60 -8.02 4.96 25.51
N LYS A 61 -8.59 4.06 26.29
CA LYS A 61 -8.12 2.69 26.40
C LYS A 61 -9.11 1.72 25.74
N PHE A 62 -8.55 0.74 25.05
CA PHE A 62 -9.29 -0.35 24.43
C PHE A 62 -8.98 -1.65 25.18
N THR A 63 -9.96 -2.56 25.23
CA THR A 63 -9.79 -3.84 25.90
C THR A 63 -8.86 -4.80 25.15
N ARG A 64 -8.88 -4.74 23.82
CA ARG A 64 -8.22 -5.74 22.97
C ARG A 64 -7.00 -5.23 22.20
N LEU A 65 -6.71 -3.95 22.28
CA LEU A 65 -5.61 -3.34 21.54
C LEU A 65 -5.02 -2.14 22.29
N SER A 66 -3.78 -1.87 22.01
CA SER A 66 -3.04 -0.70 22.49
C SER A 66 -1.90 -0.41 21.50
N TYR A 67 -1.23 0.74 21.66
CA TYR A 67 0.03 0.93 20.96
C TYR A 67 1.09 -0.04 21.47
N ASP A 68 1.98 -0.44 20.60
CA ASP A 68 3.16 -1.23 20.98
C ASP A 68 4.07 -0.36 21.87
N ASP A 69 4.41 -0.87 23.05
CA ASP A 69 5.29 -0.18 23.99
C ASP A 69 6.73 -0.05 23.46
N LYS A 70 7.10 -0.90 22.53
CA LYS A 70 8.42 -0.91 21.89
C LYS A 70 8.27 -0.83 20.36
N PRO A 71 7.92 0.36 19.83
CA PRO A 71 7.81 0.52 18.39
C PRO A 71 9.16 0.21 17.73
N GLY A 72 9.12 -0.51 16.62
CA GLY A 72 10.29 -0.80 15.83
C GLY A 72 10.88 0.44 15.17
N TYR A 73 12.10 0.33 14.71
CA TYR A 73 12.79 1.38 13.96
C TYR A 73 12.95 0.96 12.51
N THR A 74 12.71 1.89 11.60
CA THR A 74 13.14 1.75 10.22
C THR A 74 14.54 2.35 10.12
N ARG A 75 15.50 1.56 9.67
CA ARG A 75 16.86 2.06 9.45
C ARG A 75 16.94 2.77 8.10
N VAL A 76 17.27 4.03 8.15
CA VAL A 76 17.35 4.88 6.95
C VAL A 76 18.73 5.50 6.88
N LEU A 77 19.33 5.47 5.70
CA LEU A 77 20.58 6.18 5.47
C LEU A 77 20.31 7.67 5.33
N VAL A 78 21.13 8.46 6.00
CA VAL A 78 21.14 9.92 5.79
C VAL A 78 21.85 10.18 4.48
N LEU A 79 21.11 10.70 3.50
CA LEU A 79 21.61 10.92 2.14
C LEU A 79 21.92 12.40 1.87
N ASP A 80 22.67 13.04 2.77
CA ASP A 80 23.27 14.33 2.50
C ASP A 80 24.48 14.21 1.56
N ALA A 81 25.02 15.34 1.12
CA ALA A 81 26.13 15.36 0.17
C ALA A 81 27.39 14.66 0.72
N GLU A 82 27.67 14.81 2.01
CA GLU A 82 28.84 14.19 2.65
C GLU A 82 28.69 12.68 2.77
N ALA A 83 27.50 12.21 3.16
CA ALA A 83 27.20 10.79 3.24
C ALA A 83 27.31 10.14 1.86
N LYS A 84 26.78 10.77 0.81
CA LYS A 84 26.90 10.28 -0.57
C LYS A 84 28.34 10.20 -1.03
N LYS A 85 29.14 11.24 -0.79
CA LYS A 85 30.58 11.24 -1.12
C LYS A 85 31.33 10.13 -0.41
N SER A 86 31.04 9.93 0.87
CA SER A 86 31.66 8.88 1.67
C SER A 86 31.31 7.48 1.16
N LEU A 87 30.02 7.25 0.83
CA LEU A 87 29.56 5.98 0.27
C LEU A 87 30.21 5.69 -1.08
N ILE A 88 30.30 6.68 -1.96
CA ILE A 88 30.92 6.54 -3.28
C ILE A 88 32.41 6.25 -3.14
N LYS A 89 33.09 6.96 -2.24
CA LYS A 89 34.53 6.77 -1.99
C LYS A 89 34.85 5.38 -1.46
N ASN A 90 34.04 4.88 -0.54
CA ASN A 90 34.32 3.60 0.14
C ASN A 90 33.76 2.38 -0.60
N TYR A 91 32.65 2.53 -1.32
CA TYR A 91 31.91 1.40 -1.91
C TYR A 91 31.61 1.57 -3.42
N GLY A 92 31.94 2.71 -4.02
CA GLY A 92 31.70 2.99 -5.43
C GLY A 92 30.32 3.54 -5.73
N LEU A 93 30.07 3.83 -7.00
CA LEU A 93 28.82 4.43 -7.48
C LEU A 93 27.58 3.55 -7.22
N GLU A 94 27.75 2.25 -7.13
CA GLU A 94 26.67 1.30 -6.86
C GLU A 94 26.04 1.48 -5.48
N SER A 95 26.73 2.17 -4.56
CA SER A 95 26.23 2.44 -3.21
C SER A 95 25.17 3.54 -3.15
N VAL A 96 24.93 4.27 -4.22
CA VAL A 96 23.93 5.34 -4.31
C VAL A 96 23.03 5.11 -5.51
N GLU A 97 21.73 5.38 -5.33
CA GLU A 97 20.73 5.26 -6.40
C GLU A 97 20.55 6.61 -7.09
N PRO A 98 20.27 6.62 -8.41
CA PRO A 98 19.93 7.85 -9.10
C PRO A 98 18.56 8.36 -8.66
N LEU A 99 18.36 9.66 -8.78
CA LEU A 99 17.04 10.24 -8.61
C LEU A 99 16.08 9.70 -9.67
N SER A 100 14.81 9.56 -9.32
CA SER A 100 13.78 9.21 -10.28
C SER A 100 13.62 10.31 -11.33
N ILE A 101 13.07 9.97 -12.50
CA ILE A 101 12.82 10.94 -13.58
C ILE A 101 11.99 12.11 -13.05
N ALA A 102 10.92 11.84 -12.30
CA ALA A 102 10.06 12.88 -11.74
C ALA A 102 10.82 13.84 -10.80
N LYS A 103 11.70 13.30 -9.95
CA LYS A 103 12.54 14.13 -9.06
C LYS A 103 13.57 14.95 -9.82
N LEU A 104 14.15 14.41 -10.88
CA LEU A 104 15.08 15.13 -11.74
C LEU A 104 14.40 16.27 -12.50
N GLU A 105 13.20 16.03 -13.03
CA GLU A 105 12.38 17.05 -13.68
C GLU A 105 12.02 18.19 -12.71
N LYS A 106 11.62 17.84 -11.50
CA LYS A 106 11.30 18.82 -10.46
C LYS A 106 12.49 19.68 -10.05
N LYS A 107 13.68 19.10 -10.02
CA LYS A 107 14.92 19.77 -9.59
C LYS A 107 15.54 20.62 -10.72
N TYR A 108 15.52 20.14 -11.95
CA TYR A 108 16.23 20.73 -13.09
C TYR A 108 15.32 21.25 -14.20
N GLY A 109 14.00 21.09 -14.07
CA GLY A 109 13.00 21.50 -15.03
C GLY A 109 12.68 20.41 -16.05
N GLU A 110 11.55 20.56 -16.75
CA GLU A 110 11.06 19.56 -17.71
C GLU A 110 11.99 19.34 -18.90
N GLY A 111 12.80 20.34 -19.28
CA GLY A 111 13.76 20.24 -20.36
C GLY A 111 14.83 19.17 -20.17
N ILE A 112 15.07 18.70 -18.93
CA ILE A 112 16.01 17.61 -18.67
C ILE A 112 15.55 16.28 -19.28
N TYR A 113 14.25 16.11 -19.54
CA TYR A 113 13.71 14.89 -20.11
C TYR A 113 14.39 14.49 -21.42
N GLU A 114 14.66 15.45 -22.30
CA GLU A 114 15.37 15.20 -23.56
C GLU A 114 16.79 14.67 -23.34
N LYS A 115 17.48 15.20 -22.32
CA LYS A 115 18.82 14.75 -21.95
C LYS A 115 18.84 13.38 -21.31
N LEU A 116 17.74 12.98 -20.70
CA LEU A 116 17.59 11.67 -20.07
C LEU A 116 17.17 10.58 -21.05
N GLN A 117 16.69 10.92 -22.23
CA GLN A 117 16.20 9.96 -23.24
C GLN A 117 17.13 8.76 -23.47
N PRO A 118 18.46 8.92 -23.59
CA PRO A 118 19.36 7.80 -23.79
C PRO A 118 19.35 6.78 -22.63
N PHE A 119 18.90 7.20 -21.46
CA PHE A 119 18.88 6.37 -20.24
C PHE A 119 17.48 5.88 -19.88
N ILE A 120 16.44 6.28 -20.63
CA ILE A 120 15.06 5.90 -20.38
C ILE A 120 14.72 4.62 -21.12
N VAL A 121 14.23 3.64 -20.39
CA VAL A 121 13.66 2.40 -20.93
C VAL A 121 12.21 2.34 -20.54
N LYS A 122 11.32 2.22 -21.52
CA LYS A 122 9.89 2.03 -21.27
C LYS A 122 9.63 0.56 -20.98
N LYS A 123 9.20 0.28 -19.75
CA LYS A 123 8.81 -1.07 -19.34
C LYS A 123 7.29 -1.17 -19.33
N PRO A 124 6.70 -2.19 -19.97
CA PRO A 124 5.26 -2.39 -19.88
C PRO A 124 4.85 -2.68 -18.43
N ARG A 125 3.75 -2.08 -18.01
CA ARG A 125 3.16 -2.37 -16.70
C ARG A 125 2.37 -3.66 -16.77
N ALA A 126 2.26 -4.35 -15.62
CA ALA A 126 1.32 -5.45 -15.50
C ALA A 126 -0.10 -4.96 -15.79
N LYS A 127 -0.91 -5.82 -16.40
CA LYS A 127 -2.30 -5.50 -16.68
C LYS A 127 -3.05 -5.27 -15.36
N SER A 128 -3.78 -4.19 -15.30
CA SER A 128 -4.64 -3.88 -14.17
C SER A 128 -6.11 -4.17 -14.50
N ILE A 129 -6.89 -4.47 -13.45
CA ILE A 129 -8.31 -4.69 -13.60
C ILE A 129 -9.00 -3.33 -13.77
N LYS A 130 -9.78 -3.19 -14.85
CA LYS A 130 -10.65 -2.05 -15.07
C LYS A 130 -12.09 -2.45 -14.69
N TRP A 131 -12.71 -1.65 -13.85
CA TRP A 131 -14.09 -1.86 -13.45
C TRP A 131 -14.99 -1.00 -14.34
N ASP A 132 -15.93 -1.65 -14.98
CA ASP A 132 -17.02 -0.98 -15.68
C ASP A 132 -18.05 -0.51 -14.64
N ALA A 133 -18.54 0.68 -14.81
CA ALA A 133 -19.39 1.33 -13.83
C ALA A 133 -20.71 0.57 -13.54
#